data_c6520947687155c44796ae0b3449a408
#
_entry.id   c6520947687155c44796ae0b3449a408
#
_cell.length_a   1.000
_cell.length_b   1.000
_cell.length_c   1.000
_cell.angle_alpha   90.00
_cell.angle_beta   90.00
_cell.angle_gamma   90.00
#
_symmetry.space_group_name_H-M   'P 1'
#
loop_
_entity.id
_entity.type
_entity.pdbx_description
1 polymer ?
#
loop_
_entity_poly.entity_id
_entity_poly.type
_entity_poly.pdbx_seq_one_letter_code
_entity_poly.pdbx_strand_id
1 'polypeptide(L)'
;MRDTKVILVLLAVLVFFAVGFLLQALESILLPFIIAVFLGKILAPLMTALRQRKIPDGVSIVLVLLLVSAGLFLFGWMLYSTAESFARALPRYEARMSALVGDASGWLSATSPALAERLRTWKWDEAVEVSSLTAFVAATLGSFLIFFNDAFLILLFLVFLLAGSDSFPRKLEHALSPERASRVGTMLRNIDGEVRKYLLMKTLANLLNGALVTVLLASFGVDFPLLWGFLTFLSHYIPNLGAVLSVGLPAVFFFLQFESPGRALLVAVLNLALQFAIGNVVEPRLMGASLDLSPLLVLASLIFWGWLWGPWGMILSVPITSTIKIVCANIEPLYPLAVLMSGAPPKVPAAALVPAAPAEAAPAG
;
A
#
# COMPACT_ATOMS: atom_id res chain seq x y z
N MET A 1 41.49 -18.35 2.12
CA MET A 1 40.49 -17.80 1.16
C MET A 1 39.06 -18.35 1.37
N ARG A 2 38.88 -19.61 1.75
CA ARG A 2 37.54 -20.22 1.98
C ARG A 2 36.92 -19.66 3.30
N ASP A 3 37.72 -19.55 4.33
CA ASP A 3 37.29 -19.09 5.66
C ASP A 3 36.90 -17.60 5.65
N THR A 4 37.61 -16.76 4.88
CA THR A 4 37.27 -15.34 4.73
C THR A 4 35.91 -15.12 4.07
N LYS A 5 35.54 -15.97 3.07
CA LYS A 5 34.23 -15.90 2.42
C LYS A 5 33.11 -16.32 3.37
N VAL A 6 33.33 -17.35 4.19
CA VAL A 6 32.38 -17.80 5.22
C VAL A 6 32.15 -16.70 6.25
N ILE A 7 33.24 -16.07 6.73
CA ILE A 7 33.14 -14.97 7.70
C ILE A 7 32.37 -13.79 7.09
N LEU A 8 32.62 -13.42 5.84
CA LEU A 8 31.91 -12.36 5.15
C LEU A 8 30.39 -12.64 5.02
N VAL A 9 30.03 -13.90 4.69
CA VAL A 9 28.62 -14.30 4.61
C VAL A 9 27.96 -14.25 5.99
N LEU A 10 28.61 -14.78 7.03
CA LEU A 10 28.08 -14.72 8.39
C LEU A 10 27.93 -13.28 8.88
N LEU A 11 28.91 -12.41 8.58
CA LEU A 11 28.84 -11.00 8.91
C LEU A 11 27.69 -10.30 8.16
N ALA A 12 27.51 -10.58 6.87
CA ALA A 12 26.41 -10.04 6.07
C ALA A 12 25.04 -10.47 6.63
N VAL A 13 24.90 -11.73 7.03
CA VAL A 13 23.71 -12.25 7.69
C VAL A 13 23.46 -11.54 9.03
N LEU A 14 24.51 -11.41 9.87
CA LEU A 14 24.40 -10.70 11.13
C LEU A 14 23.96 -9.23 10.94
N VAL A 15 24.59 -8.53 9.99
CA VAL A 15 24.24 -7.14 9.65
C VAL A 15 22.79 -7.04 9.17
N PHE A 16 22.35 -7.99 8.34
CA PHE A 16 20.95 -8.04 7.87
C PHE A 16 19.96 -8.14 9.03
N PHE A 17 20.18 -9.06 9.98
CA PHE A 17 19.34 -9.17 11.17
C PHE A 17 19.44 -7.97 12.10
N ALA A 18 20.65 -7.41 12.29
CA ALA A 18 20.83 -6.22 13.10
C ALA A 18 20.10 -5.00 12.53
N VAL A 19 20.15 -4.81 11.19
CA VAL A 19 19.38 -3.77 10.49
C VAL A 19 17.88 -4.02 10.61
N GLY A 20 17.42 -5.26 10.45
CA GLY A 20 16.00 -5.61 10.62
C GLY A 20 15.50 -5.29 12.03
N PHE A 21 16.26 -5.68 13.06
CA PHE A 21 15.96 -5.35 14.45
C PHE A 21 15.92 -3.83 14.71
N LEU A 22 16.90 -3.10 14.16
CA LEU A 22 16.95 -1.64 14.27
C LEU A 22 15.74 -0.99 13.60
N LEU A 23 15.36 -1.43 12.40
CA LEU A 23 14.19 -0.94 11.67
C LEU A 23 12.89 -1.22 12.44
N GLN A 24 12.80 -2.38 13.11
CA GLN A 24 11.67 -2.73 13.96
C GLN A 24 11.62 -1.88 15.23
N ALA A 25 12.78 -1.70 15.91
CA ALA A 25 12.86 -0.89 17.11
C ALA A 25 12.54 0.60 16.85
N LEU A 26 12.80 1.09 15.63
CA LEU A 26 12.52 2.46 15.21
C LEU A 26 11.17 2.61 14.47
N GLU A 27 10.32 1.59 14.46
CA GLU A 27 9.04 1.57 13.74
C GLU A 27 8.20 2.82 14.01
N SER A 28 8.05 3.21 15.28
CA SER A 28 7.23 4.35 15.71
C SER A 28 7.68 5.70 15.15
N ILE A 29 8.92 5.81 14.66
CA ILE A 29 9.47 7.03 14.05
C ILE A 29 9.60 6.85 12.53
N LEU A 30 10.12 5.70 12.09
CA LEU A 30 10.41 5.45 10.68
C LEU A 30 9.14 5.34 9.84
N LEU A 31 8.10 4.72 10.37
CA LEU A 31 6.86 4.52 9.64
C LEU A 31 6.15 5.85 9.35
N PRO A 32 5.89 6.75 10.32
CA PRO A 32 5.38 8.09 10.06
C PRO A 32 6.29 8.90 9.13
N PHE A 33 7.62 8.77 9.26
CA PHE A 33 8.57 9.45 8.38
C PHE A 33 8.44 8.99 6.92
N ILE A 34 8.40 7.69 6.67
CA ILE A 34 8.25 7.13 5.31
C ILE A 34 6.91 7.51 4.70
N ILE A 35 5.83 7.47 5.49
CA ILE A 35 4.51 7.93 5.05
C ILE A 35 4.57 9.42 4.68
N ALA A 36 5.23 10.26 5.50
CA ALA A 36 5.39 11.67 5.20
C ALA A 36 6.21 11.92 3.92
N VAL A 37 7.28 11.13 3.68
CA VAL A 37 8.05 11.19 2.42
C VAL A 37 7.17 10.86 1.22
N PHE A 38 6.42 9.76 1.27
CA PHE A 38 5.53 9.37 0.16
C PHE A 38 4.40 10.37 -0.04
N LEU A 39 3.80 10.85 1.03
CA LEU A 39 2.76 11.87 0.97
C LEU A 39 3.31 13.18 0.37
N GLY A 40 4.51 13.58 0.74
CA GLY A 40 5.21 14.73 0.15
C GLY A 40 5.42 14.57 -1.36
N LYS A 41 5.76 13.36 -1.84
CA LYS A 41 5.89 13.07 -3.28
C LYS A 41 4.54 13.11 -4.01
N ILE A 42 3.48 12.59 -3.39
CA ILE A 42 2.10 12.64 -3.93
C ILE A 42 1.61 14.09 -4.00
N LEU A 43 1.92 14.91 -3.00
CA LEU A 43 1.49 16.31 -2.92
C LEU A 43 2.39 17.31 -3.67
N ALA A 44 3.55 16.85 -4.16
CA ALA A 44 4.47 17.71 -4.91
C ALA A 44 3.84 18.43 -6.13
N PRO A 45 2.93 17.81 -6.94
CA PRO A 45 2.25 18.55 -8.01
C PRO A 45 1.39 19.70 -7.48
N LEU A 46 0.73 19.51 -6.34
CA LEU A 46 -0.09 20.55 -5.71
C LEU A 46 0.79 21.72 -5.27
N MET A 47 1.92 21.44 -4.61
CA MET A 47 2.91 22.47 -4.25
C MET A 47 3.39 23.24 -5.49
N THR A 48 3.71 22.53 -6.58
CA THR A 48 4.13 23.15 -7.84
C THR A 48 3.04 24.04 -8.42
N ALA A 49 1.79 23.59 -8.42
CA ALA A 49 0.64 24.37 -8.91
C ALA A 49 0.40 25.64 -8.09
N LEU A 50 0.55 25.57 -6.76
CA LEU A 50 0.44 26.74 -5.87
C LEU A 50 1.56 27.75 -6.14
N ARG A 51 2.81 27.30 -6.29
CA ARG A 51 3.97 28.14 -6.64
C ARG A 51 3.80 28.82 -8.00
N GLN A 52 3.25 28.11 -9.01
CA GLN A 52 2.94 28.71 -10.33
C GLN A 52 1.91 29.84 -10.23
N ARG A 53 1.02 29.79 -9.24
CA ARG A 53 0.08 30.87 -8.93
C ARG A 53 0.68 32.00 -8.09
N LYS A 54 2.02 32.02 -7.92
CA LYS A 54 2.78 33.01 -7.14
C LYS A 54 2.39 33.06 -5.65
N ILE A 55 1.88 31.96 -5.11
CA ILE A 55 1.58 31.84 -3.68
C ILE A 55 2.91 31.62 -2.94
N PRO A 56 3.22 32.39 -1.87
CA PRO A 56 4.44 32.22 -1.09
C PRO A 56 4.57 30.79 -0.54
N ASP A 57 5.81 30.28 -0.47
CA ASP A 57 6.07 28.90 -0.06
C ASP A 57 5.49 28.56 1.33
N GLY A 58 5.60 29.49 2.29
CA GLY A 58 5.02 29.28 3.63
C GLY A 58 3.50 29.11 3.58
N VAL A 59 2.79 29.90 2.77
CA VAL A 59 1.33 29.78 2.60
C VAL A 59 0.99 28.48 1.88
N SER A 60 1.77 28.10 0.86
CA SER A 60 1.58 26.84 0.14
C SER A 60 1.73 25.62 1.05
N ILE A 61 2.73 25.63 1.93
CA ILE A 61 2.94 24.56 2.95
C ILE A 61 1.73 24.51 3.88
N VAL A 62 1.28 25.66 4.42
CA VAL A 62 0.12 25.69 5.32
C VAL A 62 -1.14 25.16 4.62
N LEU A 63 -1.39 25.53 3.37
CA LEU A 63 -2.55 25.03 2.60
C LEU A 63 -2.48 23.50 2.39
N VAL A 64 -1.29 22.97 2.07
CA VAL A 64 -1.09 21.53 1.92
C VAL A 64 -1.28 20.81 3.25
N LEU A 65 -0.77 21.35 4.34
CA LEU A 65 -0.96 20.77 5.68
C LEU A 65 -2.43 20.80 6.09
N LEU A 66 -3.14 21.88 5.83
CA LEU A 66 -4.59 21.95 6.10
C LEU A 66 -5.36 20.92 5.27
N LEU A 67 -5.00 20.73 4.01
CA LEU A 67 -5.60 19.70 3.16
C LEU A 67 -5.36 18.28 3.73
N VAL A 68 -4.11 17.98 4.12
CA VAL A 68 -3.76 16.67 4.72
C VAL A 68 -4.46 16.50 6.06
N SER A 69 -4.45 17.52 6.91
CA SER A 69 -5.13 17.48 8.21
C SER A 69 -6.64 17.28 8.06
N ALA A 70 -7.27 17.97 7.09
CA ALA A 70 -8.67 17.77 6.77
C ALA A 70 -8.94 16.33 6.28
N GLY A 71 -8.07 15.77 5.43
CA GLY A 71 -8.16 14.39 4.98
C GLY A 71 -8.05 13.39 6.13
N LEU A 72 -7.07 13.57 7.01
CA LEU A 72 -6.88 12.73 8.20
C LEU A 72 -8.06 12.86 9.18
N PHE A 73 -8.56 14.06 9.39
CA PHE A 73 -9.73 14.30 10.23
C PHE A 73 -11.00 13.64 9.64
N LEU A 74 -11.26 13.82 8.35
CA LEU A 74 -12.39 13.19 7.67
C LEU A 74 -12.29 11.67 7.72
N PHE A 75 -11.09 11.14 7.56
CA PHE A 75 -10.84 9.71 7.70
C PHE A 75 -11.13 9.20 9.12
N GLY A 76 -10.60 9.85 10.13
CA GLY A 76 -10.87 9.51 11.52
C GLY A 76 -12.35 9.61 11.85
N TRP A 77 -13.03 10.68 11.40
CA TRP A 77 -14.48 10.84 11.54
C TRP A 77 -15.27 9.71 10.86
N MET A 78 -14.86 9.33 9.64
CA MET A 78 -15.47 8.22 8.90
C MET A 78 -15.34 6.90 9.67
N LEU A 79 -14.14 6.59 10.18
CA LEU A 79 -13.92 5.38 10.97
C LEU A 79 -14.79 5.38 12.25
N TYR A 80 -14.81 6.49 12.97
CA TYR A 80 -15.62 6.64 14.18
C TYR A 80 -17.12 6.45 13.90
N SER A 81 -17.64 7.17 12.92
CA SER A 81 -19.07 7.10 12.55
C SER A 81 -19.47 5.73 12.02
N THR A 82 -18.55 5.05 11.33
CA THR A 82 -18.77 3.69 10.84
C THR A 82 -18.77 2.69 11.99
N ALA A 83 -17.81 2.78 12.93
CA ALA A 83 -17.78 1.91 14.10
C ALA A 83 -19.05 2.04 14.94
N GLU A 84 -19.53 3.27 15.18
CA GLU A 84 -20.77 3.54 15.88
C GLU A 84 -21.99 2.97 15.14
N SER A 85 -22.05 3.16 13.83
CA SER A 85 -23.15 2.65 13.00
C SER A 85 -23.14 1.13 12.91
N PHE A 86 -21.94 0.52 12.84
CA PHE A 86 -21.76 -0.93 12.89
C PHE A 86 -22.25 -1.51 14.22
N ALA A 87 -21.87 -0.91 15.36
CA ALA A 87 -22.32 -1.33 16.68
C ALA A 87 -23.85 -1.30 16.79
N ARG A 88 -24.50 -0.28 16.22
CA ARG A 88 -25.98 -0.20 16.17
C ARG A 88 -26.62 -1.23 15.24
N ALA A 89 -25.97 -1.61 14.17
CA ALA A 89 -26.48 -2.59 13.19
C ALA A 89 -26.24 -4.05 13.62
N LEU A 90 -25.36 -4.28 14.59
CA LEU A 90 -24.92 -5.60 15.01
C LEU A 90 -26.05 -6.57 15.39
N PRO A 91 -27.05 -6.19 16.21
CA PRO A 91 -28.15 -7.10 16.60
C PRO A 91 -28.90 -7.64 15.36
N ARG A 92 -29.01 -6.83 14.30
CA ARG A 92 -29.62 -7.26 13.03
C ARG A 92 -28.77 -8.31 12.33
N TYR A 93 -27.44 -8.14 12.34
CA TYR A 93 -26.51 -9.12 11.73
C TYR A 93 -26.47 -10.43 12.52
N GLU A 94 -26.51 -10.37 13.85
CA GLU A 94 -26.59 -11.56 14.73
C GLU A 94 -27.87 -12.37 14.46
N ALA A 95 -29.01 -11.69 14.42
CA ALA A 95 -30.28 -12.34 14.11
C ALA A 95 -30.26 -13.00 12.70
N ARG A 96 -29.66 -12.32 11.72
CA ARG A 96 -29.55 -12.84 10.36
C ARG A 96 -28.57 -14.02 10.27
N MET A 97 -27.44 -13.96 10.97
CA MET A 97 -26.48 -15.07 11.06
C MET A 97 -27.17 -16.31 11.65
N SER A 98 -27.90 -16.15 12.76
CA SER A 98 -28.64 -17.24 13.39
C SER A 98 -29.69 -17.86 12.45
N ALA A 99 -30.38 -17.03 11.67
CA ALA A 99 -31.33 -17.50 10.65
C ALA A 99 -30.64 -18.30 9.54
N LEU A 100 -29.51 -17.78 8.98
CA LEU A 100 -28.74 -18.47 7.93
C LEU A 100 -28.19 -19.81 8.42
N VAL A 101 -27.72 -19.87 9.65
CA VAL A 101 -27.25 -21.14 10.27
C VAL A 101 -28.43 -22.09 10.46
N GLY A 102 -29.58 -21.60 10.89
CA GLY A 102 -30.82 -22.37 10.98
C GLY A 102 -31.23 -23.00 9.64
N ASP A 103 -31.27 -22.18 8.58
CA ASP A 103 -31.59 -22.62 7.22
C ASP A 103 -30.56 -23.66 6.69
N ALA A 104 -29.26 -23.38 6.88
CA ALA A 104 -28.18 -24.28 6.48
C ALA A 104 -28.25 -25.61 7.26
N SER A 105 -28.52 -25.59 8.56
CA SER A 105 -28.66 -26.79 9.38
C SER A 105 -29.88 -27.61 8.98
N GLY A 106 -30.99 -26.96 8.60
CA GLY A 106 -32.18 -27.58 8.06
C GLY A 106 -31.91 -28.32 6.75
N TRP A 107 -31.21 -27.67 5.82
CA TRP A 107 -30.81 -28.29 4.55
C TRP A 107 -29.81 -29.45 4.73
N LEU A 108 -28.80 -29.27 5.61
CA LEU A 108 -27.80 -30.29 5.91
C LEU A 108 -28.38 -31.50 6.68
N SER A 109 -29.45 -31.33 7.45
CA SER A 109 -30.10 -32.43 8.16
C SER A 109 -30.59 -33.54 7.24
N ALA A 110 -30.96 -33.18 6.00
CA ALA A 110 -31.36 -34.13 4.96
C ALA A 110 -30.17 -34.83 4.29
N THR A 111 -28.97 -34.22 4.30
CA THR A 111 -27.80 -34.73 3.54
C THR A 111 -26.69 -35.27 4.46
N SER A 112 -26.49 -34.66 5.62
CA SER A 112 -25.46 -35.04 6.59
C SER A 112 -25.87 -34.62 8.03
N PRO A 113 -26.60 -35.48 8.75
CA PRO A 113 -27.10 -35.19 10.11
C PRO A 113 -25.99 -34.80 11.10
N ALA A 114 -24.80 -35.41 10.99
CA ALA A 114 -23.67 -35.11 11.86
C ALA A 114 -23.09 -33.72 11.69
N LEU A 115 -23.10 -33.16 10.46
CA LEU A 115 -22.70 -31.78 10.19
C LEU A 115 -23.78 -30.79 10.63
N ALA A 116 -25.05 -31.14 10.43
CA ALA A 116 -26.16 -30.34 10.91
C ALA A 116 -26.15 -30.15 12.42
N GLU A 117 -25.87 -31.23 13.19
CA GLU A 117 -25.76 -31.19 14.63
C GLU A 117 -24.55 -30.35 15.08
N ARG A 118 -23.39 -30.47 14.44
CA ARG A 118 -22.22 -29.61 14.70
C ARG A 118 -22.51 -28.14 14.45
N LEU A 119 -23.23 -27.78 13.39
CA LEU A 119 -23.63 -26.40 13.12
C LEU A 119 -24.63 -25.87 14.16
N ARG A 120 -25.57 -26.71 14.62
CA ARG A 120 -26.52 -26.34 15.66
C ARG A 120 -25.88 -26.18 17.05
N THR A 121 -24.89 -27.02 17.36
CA THR A 121 -24.16 -26.97 18.64
C THR A 121 -23.06 -25.91 18.65
N TRP A 122 -22.73 -25.35 17.48
CA TRP A 122 -21.79 -24.23 17.43
C TRP A 122 -22.46 -22.98 17.99
N LYS A 123 -22.05 -22.60 19.18
CA LYS A 123 -22.53 -21.42 19.87
C LYS A 123 -21.94 -20.17 19.24
N TRP A 124 -22.64 -19.62 18.29
CA TRP A 124 -22.26 -18.36 17.63
C TRP A 124 -22.24 -17.19 18.62
N ASP A 125 -23.09 -17.25 19.66
CA ASP A 125 -23.18 -16.27 20.74
C ASP A 125 -21.89 -16.20 21.57
N GLU A 126 -21.15 -17.34 21.71
CA GLU A 126 -19.84 -17.37 22.35
C GLU A 126 -18.71 -16.98 21.39
N ALA A 127 -18.84 -17.22 20.08
CA ALA A 127 -17.85 -16.83 19.07
C ALA A 127 -17.93 -15.31 18.74
N VAL A 128 -19.09 -14.72 18.88
CA VAL A 128 -19.35 -13.27 18.69
C VAL A 128 -19.87 -12.70 20.04
N GLU A 129 -19.06 -12.82 21.08
CA GLU A 129 -19.41 -12.21 22.36
C GLU A 129 -19.65 -10.71 22.20
N VAL A 130 -20.79 -10.21 22.70
CA VAL A 130 -21.07 -8.77 22.80
C VAL A 130 -19.95 -8.04 23.56
N SER A 131 -19.27 -8.74 24.49
CA SER A 131 -18.08 -8.25 25.17
C SER A 131 -16.90 -8.03 24.21
N SER A 132 -16.73 -8.86 23.17
CA SER A 132 -15.69 -8.67 22.15
C SER A 132 -15.96 -7.46 21.28
N LEU A 133 -17.21 -7.06 21.13
CA LEU A 133 -17.65 -5.89 20.36
C LEU A 133 -17.55 -4.60 21.14
N THR A 134 -17.88 -4.62 22.42
CA THR A 134 -17.56 -3.50 23.31
C THR A 134 -16.06 -3.33 23.44
N ALA A 135 -15.29 -4.43 23.48
CA ALA A 135 -13.83 -4.41 23.40
C ALA A 135 -13.33 -3.88 22.05
N PHE A 136 -13.95 -4.26 20.92
CA PHE A 136 -13.63 -3.73 19.59
C PHE A 136 -13.91 -2.23 19.49
N VAL A 137 -15.04 -1.75 19.98
CA VAL A 137 -15.35 -0.31 20.05
C VAL A 137 -14.37 0.42 20.96
N ALA A 138 -14.04 -0.13 22.13
CA ALA A 138 -13.06 0.44 23.05
C ALA A 138 -11.65 0.43 22.44
N ALA A 139 -11.26 -0.65 21.75
CA ALA A 139 -10.00 -0.75 21.02
C ALA A 139 -9.95 0.23 19.84
N THR A 140 -11.07 0.43 19.13
CA THR A 140 -11.18 1.42 18.06
C THR A 140 -11.01 2.85 18.60
N LEU A 141 -11.62 3.16 19.74
CA LEU A 141 -11.43 4.46 20.41
C LEU A 141 -10.00 4.64 20.92
N GLY A 142 -9.37 3.59 21.47
CA GLY A 142 -7.96 3.59 21.86
C GLY A 142 -7.03 3.79 20.64
N SER A 143 -7.33 3.12 19.53
CA SER A 143 -6.59 3.28 18.26
C SER A 143 -6.72 4.69 17.68
N PHE A 144 -7.78 5.41 18.00
CA PHE A 144 -7.97 6.80 17.59
C PHE A 144 -6.92 7.74 18.20
N LEU A 145 -6.56 7.55 19.45
CA LEU A 145 -5.48 8.32 20.11
C LEU A 145 -4.12 8.02 19.46
N ILE A 146 -3.84 6.76 19.17
CA ILE A 146 -2.61 6.35 18.47
C ILE A 146 -2.59 6.96 17.06
N PHE A 147 -3.70 6.92 16.33
CA PHE A 147 -3.84 7.54 15.02
C PHE A 147 -3.53 9.05 15.04
N PHE A 148 -4.00 9.79 16.05
CA PHE A 148 -3.68 11.21 16.18
C PHE A 148 -2.22 11.47 16.47
N ASN A 149 -1.58 10.62 17.28
CA ASN A 149 -0.15 10.72 17.53
C ASN A 149 0.65 10.50 16.23
N ASP A 150 0.33 9.46 15.48
CA ASP A 150 0.99 9.15 14.20
C ASP A 150 0.70 10.22 13.15
N ALA A 151 -0.53 10.73 13.09
CA ALA A 151 -0.91 11.84 12.23
C ALA A 151 -0.10 13.11 12.54
N PHE A 152 0.09 13.41 13.82
CA PHE A 152 0.91 14.55 14.25
C PHE A 152 2.37 14.38 13.78
N LEU A 153 2.96 13.20 13.97
CA LEU A 153 4.33 12.92 13.50
C LEU A 153 4.44 12.99 11.98
N ILE A 154 3.46 12.46 11.25
CA ILE A 154 3.41 12.56 9.78
C ILE A 154 3.38 14.02 9.35
N LEU A 155 2.51 14.85 9.95
CA LEU A 155 2.41 16.27 9.64
C LEU A 155 3.69 17.02 9.99
N LEU A 156 4.30 16.71 11.14
CA LEU A 156 5.56 17.31 11.57
C LEU A 156 6.68 17.01 10.56
N PHE A 157 6.86 15.74 10.18
CA PHE A 157 7.85 15.38 9.17
C PHE A 157 7.53 15.99 7.81
N LEU A 158 6.26 16.04 7.42
CA LEU A 158 5.84 16.65 6.16
C LEU A 158 6.19 18.15 6.10
N VAL A 159 6.01 18.90 7.19
CA VAL A 159 6.44 20.30 7.28
C VAL A 159 7.93 20.43 6.97
N PHE A 160 8.78 19.66 7.69
CA PHE A 160 10.22 19.73 7.50
C PHE A 160 10.66 19.28 6.10
N LEU A 161 10.03 18.26 5.55
CA LEU A 161 10.32 17.78 4.19
C LEU A 161 9.95 18.83 3.13
N LEU A 162 8.77 19.45 3.24
CA LEU A 162 8.34 20.49 2.30
C LEU A 162 9.16 21.77 2.43
N ALA A 163 9.46 22.20 3.66
CA ALA A 163 10.28 23.38 3.91
C ALA A 163 11.76 23.19 3.50
N GLY A 164 12.27 21.95 3.64
CA GLY A 164 13.66 21.60 3.32
C GLY A 164 13.92 21.25 1.85
N SER A 165 12.87 21.07 1.03
CA SER A 165 12.96 20.54 -0.33
C SER A 165 13.93 21.29 -1.24
N ASP A 166 13.98 22.61 -1.15
CA ASP A 166 14.78 23.47 -2.02
C ASP A 166 16.23 23.68 -1.52
N SER A 167 16.51 23.29 -0.27
CA SER A 167 17.83 23.45 0.34
C SER A 167 18.80 22.32 -0.01
N PHE A 168 18.27 21.13 -0.28
CA PHE A 168 19.08 19.94 -0.51
C PHE A 168 19.94 20.01 -1.79
N PRO A 169 19.41 20.41 -2.96
CA PRO A 169 20.21 20.58 -4.17
C PRO A 169 21.37 21.57 -4.00
N ARG A 170 21.09 22.72 -3.36
CA ARG A 170 22.11 23.74 -3.08
C ARG A 170 23.23 23.23 -2.16
N LYS A 171 22.88 22.48 -1.10
CA LYS A 171 23.88 21.85 -0.23
C LYS A 171 24.75 20.87 -0.98
N LEU A 172 24.16 20.12 -1.91
CA LEU A 172 24.90 19.17 -2.74
C LEU A 172 25.93 19.86 -3.64
N GLU A 173 25.57 20.99 -4.26
CA GLU A 173 26.45 21.79 -5.10
C GLU A 173 27.63 22.39 -4.30
N HIS A 174 27.44 22.69 -3.01
CA HIS A 174 28.50 23.19 -2.15
C HIS A 174 29.38 22.09 -1.54
N ALA A 175 28.86 20.86 -1.42
CA ALA A 175 29.55 19.74 -0.79
C ALA A 175 30.42 18.92 -1.75
N LEU A 176 30.13 18.97 -3.07
CA LEU A 176 30.77 18.15 -4.08
C LEU A 176 31.41 19.00 -5.17
N SER A 177 32.39 18.42 -5.91
CA SER A 177 32.87 19.05 -7.13
C SER A 177 31.73 19.24 -8.15
N PRO A 178 31.81 20.27 -9.03
CA PRO A 178 30.73 20.59 -9.99
C PRO A 178 30.27 19.38 -10.83
N GLU A 179 31.21 18.54 -11.28
CA GLU A 179 30.92 17.33 -12.09
C GLU A 179 30.18 16.28 -11.25
N ARG A 180 30.63 16.04 -10.01
CA ARG A 180 29.96 15.08 -9.10
C ARG A 180 28.60 15.60 -8.66
N ALA A 181 28.48 16.87 -8.36
CA ALA A 181 27.22 17.51 -7.98
C ALA A 181 26.18 17.39 -9.12
N SER A 182 26.60 17.65 -10.38
CA SER A 182 25.74 17.49 -11.56
C SER A 182 25.28 16.04 -11.74
N ARG A 183 26.20 15.05 -11.65
CA ARG A 183 25.90 13.62 -11.79
C ARG A 183 24.93 13.13 -10.71
N VAL A 184 25.24 13.42 -9.43
CA VAL A 184 24.39 13.04 -8.30
C VAL A 184 23.04 13.75 -8.35
N GLY A 185 23.04 15.05 -8.69
CA GLY A 185 21.81 15.83 -8.85
C GLY A 185 20.90 15.27 -9.95
N THR A 186 21.46 14.84 -11.08
CA THR A 186 20.67 14.20 -12.16
C THR A 186 20.10 12.86 -11.71
N MET A 187 20.92 12.03 -11.06
CA MET A 187 20.49 10.74 -10.51
C MET A 187 19.31 10.93 -9.50
N LEU A 188 19.45 11.87 -8.58
CA LEU A 188 18.38 12.16 -7.59
C LEU A 188 17.10 12.67 -8.24
N ARG A 189 17.20 13.53 -9.27
CA ARG A 189 16.03 13.99 -10.04
C ARG A 189 15.33 12.84 -10.76
N ASN A 190 16.08 11.92 -11.35
CA ASN A 190 15.52 10.73 -12.00
C ASN A 190 14.77 9.86 -11.00
N ILE A 191 15.42 9.52 -9.87
CA ILE A 191 14.80 8.75 -8.78
C ILE A 191 13.52 9.44 -8.30
N ASP A 192 13.60 10.74 -8.03
CA ASP A 192 12.46 11.52 -7.57
C ASP A 192 11.29 11.50 -8.57
N GLY A 193 11.60 11.68 -9.86
CA GLY A 193 10.61 11.65 -10.93
C GLY A 193 9.92 10.30 -11.07
N GLU A 194 10.69 9.21 -11.05
CA GLU A 194 10.16 7.84 -11.18
C GLU A 194 9.31 7.45 -9.95
N VAL A 195 9.81 7.67 -8.74
CA VAL A 195 9.09 7.39 -7.49
C VAL A 195 7.79 8.21 -7.42
N ARG A 196 7.88 9.51 -7.72
CA ARG A 196 6.70 10.38 -7.75
C ARG A 196 5.67 9.92 -8.76
N LYS A 197 6.08 9.60 -9.99
CA LYS A 197 5.18 9.10 -11.05
C LYS A 197 4.47 7.84 -10.60
N TYR A 198 5.22 6.88 -10.04
CA TYR A 198 4.65 5.64 -9.53
C TYR A 198 3.61 5.89 -8.43
N LEU A 199 3.98 6.65 -7.38
CA LEU A 199 3.11 6.91 -6.25
C LEU A 199 1.82 7.63 -6.68
N LEU A 200 1.93 8.61 -7.59
CA LEU A 200 0.77 9.33 -8.12
C LEU A 200 -0.16 8.41 -8.92
N MET A 201 0.39 7.61 -9.86
CA MET A 201 -0.44 6.73 -10.67
C MET A 201 -1.10 5.64 -9.83
N LYS A 202 -0.37 5.06 -8.87
CA LYS A 202 -0.92 4.04 -7.95
C LYS A 202 -2.01 4.63 -7.06
N THR A 203 -1.76 5.80 -6.47
CA THR A 203 -2.76 6.49 -5.64
C THR A 203 -4.00 6.86 -6.43
N LEU A 204 -3.84 7.36 -7.67
CA LEU A 204 -4.97 7.70 -8.53
C LEU A 204 -5.78 6.47 -8.93
N ALA A 205 -5.12 5.37 -9.30
CA ALA A 205 -5.77 4.10 -9.63
C ALA A 205 -6.57 3.56 -8.43
N ASN A 206 -5.96 3.56 -7.26
CA ASN A 206 -6.61 3.09 -6.03
C ASN A 206 -7.77 4.00 -5.61
N LEU A 207 -7.61 5.32 -5.74
CA LEU A 207 -8.67 6.29 -5.44
C LEU A 207 -9.88 6.10 -6.38
N LEU A 208 -9.62 5.93 -7.67
CA LEU A 208 -10.67 5.65 -8.66
C LEU A 208 -11.39 4.34 -8.30
N ASN A 209 -10.64 3.29 -7.97
CA ASN A 209 -11.21 2.00 -7.58
C ASN A 209 -12.08 2.14 -6.32
N GLY A 210 -11.57 2.74 -5.27
CA GLY A 210 -12.31 2.97 -4.02
C GLY A 210 -13.58 3.80 -4.24
N ALA A 211 -13.51 4.85 -5.06
CA ALA A 211 -14.66 5.67 -5.41
C ALA A 211 -15.72 4.87 -6.19
N LEU A 212 -15.31 4.07 -7.18
CA LEU A 212 -16.24 3.24 -7.98
C LEU A 212 -16.91 2.17 -7.11
N VAL A 213 -16.17 1.53 -6.19
CA VAL A 213 -16.73 0.59 -5.22
C VAL A 213 -17.74 1.29 -4.31
N THR A 214 -17.40 2.47 -3.78
CA THR A 214 -18.33 3.26 -2.96
C THR A 214 -19.64 3.53 -3.70
N VAL A 215 -19.55 4.02 -4.94
CA VAL A 215 -20.72 4.34 -5.78
C VAL A 215 -21.53 3.07 -6.08
N LEU A 216 -20.87 1.98 -6.48
CA LEU A 216 -21.51 0.70 -6.73
C LEU A 216 -22.29 0.23 -5.50
N LEU A 217 -21.64 0.13 -4.36
CA LEU A 217 -22.26 -0.39 -3.13
C LEU A 217 -23.37 0.52 -2.60
N ALA A 218 -23.19 1.84 -2.69
CA ALA A 218 -24.23 2.81 -2.34
C ALA A 218 -25.47 2.68 -3.22
N SER A 219 -25.29 2.45 -4.53
CA SER A 219 -26.42 2.29 -5.47
C SER A 219 -27.29 1.07 -5.19
N PHE A 220 -26.72 0.04 -4.58
CA PHE A 220 -27.44 -1.16 -4.13
C PHE A 220 -27.94 -1.09 -2.67
N GLY A 221 -27.68 0.02 -1.99
CA GLY A 221 -28.07 0.22 -0.57
C GLY A 221 -27.30 -0.69 0.37
N VAL A 222 -26.02 -0.99 0.05
CA VAL A 222 -25.13 -1.72 0.96
C VAL A 222 -24.76 -0.82 2.14
N ASP A 223 -24.77 -1.37 3.34
CA ASP A 223 -24.34 -0.65 4.55
C ASP A 223 -22.85 -0.30 4.47
N PHE A 224 -22.50 0.88 4.95
CA PHE A 224 -21.11 1.38 5.03
C PHE A 224 -20.36 1.46 3.68
N PRO A 225 -20.96 1.96 2.59
CA PRO A 225 -20.33 1.91 1.26
C PRO A 225 -19.02 2.68 1.20
N LEU A 226 -18.90 3.78 1.95
CA LEU A 226 -17.69 4.59 2.03
C LEU A 226 -16.54 3.83 2.74
N LEU A 227 -16.85 3.05 3.80
CA LEU A 227 -15.87 2.19 4.46
C LEU A 227 -15.30 1.15 3.49
N TRP A 228 -16.17 0.47 2.74
CA TRP A 228 -15.75 -0.54 1.78
C TRP A 228 -14.91 0.05 0.64
N GLY A 229 -15.31 1.21 0.14
CA GLY A 229 -14.53 1.93 -0.86
C GLY A 229 -13.17 2.38 -0.32
N PHE A 230 -13.11 2.87 0.91
CA PHE A 230 -11.84 3.25 1.55
C PHE A 230 -10.97 2.03 1.85
N LEU A 231 -11.54 0.93 2.33
CA LEU A 231 -10.82 -0.34 2.52
C LEU A 231 -10.26 -0.84 1.18
N THR A 232 -11.03 -0.74 0.11
CA THR A 232 -10.58 -1.02 -1.25
C THR A 232 -9.41 -0.14 -1.64
N PHE A 233 -9.50 1.18 -1.44
CA PHE A 233 -8.43 2.13 -1.71
C PHE A 233 -7.11 1.75 -1.00
N LEU A 234 -7.17 1.43 0.30
CA LEU A 234 -5.99 1.07 1.08
C LEU A 234 -5.45 -0.32 0.70
N SER A 235 -6.33 -1.32 0.65
CA SER A 235 -5.92 -2.70 0.42
C SER A 235 -5.27 -2.91 -0.94
N HIS A 236 -5.62 -2.11 -1.95
CA HIS A 236 -5.05 -2.18 -3.30
C HIS A 236 -3.58 -1.74 -3.39
N TYR A 237 -3.01 -1.17 -2.33
CA TYR A 237 -1.55 -1.04 -2.23
C TYR A 237 -0.87 -2.39 -1.99
N ILE A 238 -1.62 -3.39 -1.46
CA ILE A 238 -1.11 -4.74 -1.18
C ILE A 238 -1.45 -5.65 -2.37
N PRO A 239 -0.46 -6.10 -3.17
CA PRO A 239 -0.70 -6.94 -4.34
C PRO A 239 -1.45 -8.23 -3.99
N ASN A 240 -2.38 -8.63 -4.82
CA ASN A 240 -3.23 -9.81 -4.69
C ASN A 240 -4.16 -9.82 -3.46
N LEU A 241 -3.65 -9.48 -2.27
CA LEU A 241 -4.46 -9.39 -1.05
C LEU A 241 -5.50 -8.28 -1.14
N GLY A 242 -5.16 -7.17 -1.81
CA GLY A 242 -6.09 -6.06 -2.01
C GLY A 242 -7.39 -6.48 -2.69
N ALA A 243 -7.30 -7.22 -3.78
CA ALA A 243 -8.48 -7.72 -4.49
C ALA A 243 -9.30 -8.70 -3.63
N VAL A 244 -8.63 -9.62 -2.90
CA VAL A 244 -9.29 -10.58 -2.01
C VAL A 244 -10.04 -9.87 -0.88
N LEU A 245 -9.42 -8.89 -0.24
CA LEU A 245 -10.04 -8.12 0.83
C LEU A 245 -11.20 -7.25 0.34
N SER A 246 -11.04 -6.64 -0.85
CA SER A 246 -12.06 -5.75 -1.44
C SER A 246 -13.29 -6.47 -1.97
N VAL A 247 -13.20 -7.78 -2.21
CA VAL A 247 -14.33 -8.62 -2.65
C VAL A 247 -14.82 -9.50 -1.50
N GLY A 248 -13.92 -10.21 -0.83
CA GLY A 248 -14.26 -11.24 0.14
C GLY A 248 -14.96 -10.68 1.38
N LEU A 249 -14.41 -9.66 2.00
CA LEU A 249 -15.01 -9.06 3.19
C LEU A 249 -16.40 -8.44 2.89
N PRO A 250 -16.56 -7.56 1.88
CA PRO A 250 -17.88 -7.05 1.54
C PRO A 250 -18.87 -8.15 1.15
N ALA A 251 -18.44 -9.20 0.44
CA ALA A 251 -19.32 -10.29 0.02
C ALA A 251 -19.97 -11.00 1.23
N VAL A 252 -19.21 -11.27 2.28
CA VAL A 252 -19.77 -11.84 3.52
C VAL A 252 -20.86 -10.92 4.09
N PHE A 253 -20.61 -9.60 4.11
CA PHE A 253 -21.59 -8.62 4.57
C PHE A 253 -22.82 -8.55 3.70
N PHE A 254 -22.73 -8.74 2.38
CA PHE A 254 -23.90 -8.76 1.50
C PHE A 254 -24.89 -9.88 1.88
N PHE A 255 -24.35 -11.07 2.20
CA PHE A 255 -25.19 -12.20 2.63
C PHE A 255 -25.81 -12.00 4.02
N LEU A 256 -25.16 -11.23 4.90
CA LEU A 256 -25.69 -10.88 6.20
C LEU A 256 -26.72 -9.74 6.12
N GLN A 257 -26.52 -8.79 5.20
CA GLN A 257 -27.40 -7.62 5.07
C GLN A 257 -28.66 -7.91 4.27
N PHE A 258 -28.52 -8.59 3.10
CA PHE A 258 -29.65 -8.81 2.21
C PHE A 258 -30.42 -10.09 2.58
N GLU A 259 -31.75 -9.97 2.65
CA GLU A 259 -32.63 -11.12 2.86
C GLU A 259 -32.62 -12.08 1.66
N SER A 260 -32.49 -11.52 0.44
CA SER A 260 -32.43 -12.26 -0.80
C SER A 260 -31.01 -12.70 -1.14
N PRO A 261 -30.68 -14.01 -1.15
CA PRO A 261 -29.38 -14.50 -1.58
C PRO A 261 -29.04 -14.10 -3.01
N GLY A 262 -30.04 -14.00 -3.89
CA GLY A 262 -29.85 -13.57 -5.28
C GLY A 262 -29.36 -12.13 -5.39
N ARG A 263 -29.87 -11.22 -4.54
CA ARG A 263 -29.41 -9.83 -4.48
C ARG A 263 -27.99 -9.75 -3.93
N ALA A 264 -27.67 -10.49 -2.87
CA ALA A 264 -26.34 -10.57 -2.31
C ALA A 264 -25.32 -11.06 -3.36
N LEU A 265 -25.67 -12.14 -4.08
CA LEU A 265 -24.83 -12.69 -5.14
C LEU A 265 -24.64 -11.71 -6.29
N LEU A 266 -25.71 -11.02 -6.73
CA LEU A 266 -25.61 -10.02 -7.79
C LEU A 266 -24.61 -8.91 -7.43
N VAL A 267 -24.71 -8.36 -6.23
CA VAL A 267 -23.80 -7.30 -5.78
C VAL A 267 -22.36 -7.81 -5.66
N ALA A 268 -22.17 -9.04 -5.15
CA ALA A 268 -20.85 -9.66 -5.07
C ALA A 268 -20.22 -9.87 -6.47
N VAL A 269 -20.99 -10.36 -7.43
CA VAL A 269 -20.53 -10.55 -8.81
C VAL A 269 -20.20 -9.22 -9.49
N LEU A 270 -21.03 -8.19 -9.30
CA LEU A 270 -20.76 -6.86 -9.85
C LEU A 270 -19.50 -6.24 -9.23
N ASN A 271 -19.30 -6.38 -7.90
CA ASN A 271 -18.08 -5.93 -7.26
C ASN A 271 -16.85 -6.70 -7.77
N LEU A 272 -16.94 -8.02 -7.90
CA LEU A 272 -15.88 -8.85 -8.48
C LEU A 272 -15.54 -8.42 -9.92
N ALA A 273 -16.55 -8.20 -10.75
CA ALA A 273 -16.38 -7.75 -12.15
C ALA A 273 -15.70 -6.37 -12.19
N LEU A 274 -16.09 -5.46 -11.31
CA LEU A 274 -15.45 -4.15 -11.18
C LEU A 274 -13.97 -4.31 -10.79
N GLN A 275 -13.66 -5.13 -9.79
CA GLN A 275 -12.29 -5.38 -9.37
C GLN A 275 -11.45 -6.01 -10.50
N PHE A 276 -12.04 -6.95 -11.25
CA PHE A 276 -11.37 -7.54 -12.40
C PHE A 276 -11.08 -6.50 -13.49
N ALA A 277 -12.04 -5.63 -13.80
CA ALA A 277 -11.88 -4.58 -14.80
C ALA A 277 -10.80 -3.56 -14.38
N ILE A 278 -10.80 -3.14 -13.10
CA ILE A 278 -9.79 -2.20 -12.58
C ILE A 278 -8.41 -2.84 -12.58
N GLY A 279 -8.25 -4.02 -12.01
CA GLY A 279 -6.94 -4.67 -11.85
C GLY A 279 -6.31 -5.12 -13.16
N ASN A 280 -7.12 -5.57 -14.14
CA ASN A 280 -6.58 -6.14 -15.38
C ASN A 280 -6.63 -5.19 -16.59
N VAL A 281 -7.43 -4.12 -16.51
CA VAL A 281 -7.57 -3.18 -17.66
C VAL A 281 -7.13 -1.78 -17.30
N VAL A 282 -7.66 -1.22 -16.21
CA VAL A 282 -7.43 0.20 -15.86
C VAL A 282 -6.06 0.40 -15.24
N GLU A 283 -5.70 -0.39 -14.24
CA GLU A 283 -4.42 -0.26 -13.53
C GLU A 283 -3.22 -0.44 -14.47
N PRO A 284 -3.12 -1.47 -15.33
CA PRO A 284 -2.01 -1.59 -16.28
C PRO A 284 -1.94 -0.44 -17.28
N ARG A 285 -3.08 0.10 -17.72
CA ARG A 285 -3.09 1.26 -18.64
C ARG A 285 -2.63 2.55 -17.98
N LEU A 286 -2.96 2.75 -16.70
CA LEU A 286 -2.51 3.92 -15.95
C LEU A 286 -1.03 3.82 -15.56
N MET A 287 -0.58 2.64 -15.14
CA MET A 287 0.78 2.46 -14.65
C MET A 287 1.81 2.28 -15.77
N GLY A 288 1.39 1.76 -16.95
CA GLY A 288 2.31 1.47 -18.04
C GLY A 288 3.41 0.50 -17.61
N ALA A 289 4.63 0.67 -18.18
CA ALA A 289 5.82 -0.13 -17.84
C ALA A 289 6.55 0.35 -16.56
N SER A 290 5.89 1.12 -15.70
CA SER A 290 6.57 1.86 -14.63
C SER A 290 7.09 1.01 -13.47
N LEU A 291 6.66 -0.27 -13.34
CA LEU A 291 7.18 -1.18 -12.31
C LEU A 291 7.39 -2.57 -12.90
N ASP A 292 8.61 -2.79 -13.32
CA ASP A 292 9.09 -4.11 -13.74
C ASP A 292 9.70 -4.83 -12.52
N LEU A 293 8.87 -5.10 -11.46
CA LEU A 293 9.28 -5.93 -10.33
C LEU A 293 8.92 -7.39 -10.60
N SER A 294 9.82 -8.30 -10.27
CA SER A 294 9.51 -9.72 -10.37
C SER A 294 8.40 -10.11 -9.38
N PRO A 295 7.42 -10.95 -9.77
CA PRO A 295 6.37 -11.38 -8.88
C PRO A 295 6.87 -12.03 -7.57
N LEU A 296 7.98 -12.76 -7.65
CA LEU A 296 8.63 -13.36 -6.49
C LEU A 296 9.14 -12.29 -5.53
N LEU A 297 9.76 -11.21 -6.05
CA LEU A 297 10.22 -10.11 -5.21
C LEU A 297 9.07 -9.36 -4.56
N VAL A 298 7.97 -9.16 -5.29
CA VAL A 298 6.76 -8.55 -4.72
C VAL A 298 6.23 -9.36 -3.55
N LEU A 299 6.16 -10.70 -3.69
CA LEU A 299 5.73 -11.58 -2.61
C LEU A 299 6.73 -11.57 -1.43
N ALA A 300 8.02 -11.66 -1.72
CA ALA A 300 9.07 -11.62 -0.69
C ALA A 300 9.05 -10.27 0.07
N SER A 301 8.88 -9.16 -0.64
CA SER A 301 8.78 -7.84 -0.02
C SER A 301 7.54 -7.70 0.85
N LEU A 302 6.40 -8.26 0.40
CA LEU A 302 5.16 -8.27 1.18
C LEU A 302 5.35 -9.00 2.51
N ILE A 303 5.97 -10.19 2.47
CA ILE A 303 6.26 -10.98 3.68
C ILE A 303 7.25 -10.25 4.59
N PHE A 304 8.34 -9.72 4.03
CA PHE A 304 9.38 -9.03 4.80
C PHE A 304 8.87 -7.75 5.47
N TRP A 305 8.25 -6.84 4.72
CA TRP A 305 7.73 -5.60 5.27
C TRP A 305 6.51 -5.82 6.16
N GLY A 306 5.69 -6.83 5.85
CA GLY A 306 4.57 -7.25 6.69
C GLY A 306 5.01 -7.83 8.03
N TRP A 307 6.09 -8.61 8.05
CA TRP A 307 6.71 -9.08 9.29
C TRP A 307 7.32 -7.93 10.09
N LEU A 308 7.94 -6.96 9.43
CA LEU A 308 8.65 -5.86 10.06
C LEU A 308 7.69 -4.83 10.69
N TRP A 309 6.67 -4.40 9.96
CA TRP A 309 5.77 -3.28 10.32
C TRP A 309 4.27 -3.62 10.18
N GLY A 310 3.92 -4.90 10.23
CA GLY A 310 2.53 -5.36 10.18
C GLY A 310 1.77 -4.88 8.92
N PRO A 311 0.47 -4.56 9.06
CA PRO A 311 -0.37 -4.12 7.93
C PRO A 311 0.17 -2.89 7.19
N TRP A 312 0.76 -1.93 7.90
CA TRP A 312 1.37 -0.75 7.30
C TRP A 312 2.59 -1.11 6.44
N GLY A 313 3.41 -2.05 6.93
CA GLY A 313 4.52 -2.58 6.16
C GLY A 313 4.05 -3.28 4.87
N MET A 314 2.94 -4.03 4.91
CA MET A 314 2.36 -4.65 3.72
C MET A 314 1.90 -3.59 2.70
N ILE A 315 1.23 -2.52 3.14
CA ILE A 315 0.78 -1.41 2.28
C ILE A 315 1.98 -0.70 1.63
N LEU A 316 3.04 -0.49 2.39
CA LEU A 316 4.24 0.21 1.94
C LEU A 316 5.24 -0.70 1.21
N SER A 317 5.04 -2.02 1.20
CA SER A 317 6.01 -3.00 0.67
C SER A 317 6.41 -2.72 -0.78
N VAL A 318 5.45 -2.54 -1.66
CA VAL A 318 5.72 -2.27 -3.09
C VAL A 318 6.30 -0.88 -3.31
N PRO A 319 5.76 0.21 -2.74
CA PRO A 319 6.38 1.54 -2.81
C PRO A 319 7.84 1.56 -2.36
N ILE A 320 8.16 0.94 -1.21
CA ILE A 320 9.52 0.91 -0.69
C ILE A 320 10.43 0.09 -1.60
N THR A 321 10.02 -1.13 -1.96
CA THR A 321 10.83 -2.02 -2.79
C THR A 321 11.07 -1.45 -4.19
N SER A 322 10.06 -0.78 -4.76
CA SER A 322 10.21 -0.06 -6.03
C SER A 322 11.21 1.07 -5.92
N THR A 323 11.14 1.84 -4.84
CA THR A 323 12.10 2.91 -4.57
C THR A 323 13.52 2.35 -4.46
N ILE A 324 13.70 1.24 -3.73
CA ILE A 324 15.01 0.55 -3.62
C ILE A 324 15.51 0.13 -5.01
N LYS A 325 14.64 -0.49 -5.84
CA LYS A 325 15.01 -0.88 -7.21
C LYS A 325 15.45 0.32 -8.04
N ILE A 326 14.67 1.43 -8.00
CA ILE A 326 14.99 2.66 -8.74
C ILE A 326 16.34 3.20 -8.28
N VAL A 327 16.62 3.24 -7.00
CA VAL A 327 17.91 3.65 -6.46
C VAL A 327 19.03 2.73 -6.97
N CYS A 328 18.84 1.41 -6.89
CA CYS A 328 19.81 0.44 -7.38
C CYS A 328 20.06 0.58 -8.90
N ALA A 329 19.02 0.87 -9.68
CA ALA A 329 19.15 1.05 -11.13
C ALA A 329 19.96 2.30 -11.53
N ASN A 330 19.99 3.31 -10.65
CA ASN A 330 20.72 4.56 -10.89
C ASN A 330 22.15 4.58 -10.29
N ILE A 331 22.57 3.51 -9.61
CA ILE A 331 23.89 3.39 -8.98
C ILE A 331 24.64 2.23 -9.64
N GLU A 332 25.70 2.53 -10.41
CA GLU A 332 26.48 1.54 -11.19
C GLU A 332 26.83 0.25 -10.42
N PRO A 333 27.41 0.30 -9.18
CA PRO A 333 27.72 -0.91 -8.42
C PRO A 333 26.49 -1.74 -8.01
N LEU A 334 25.31 -1.12 -7.93
CA LEU A 334 24.05 -1.76 -7.49
C LEU A 334 23.17 -2.18 -8.67
N TYR A 335 23.53 -1.81 -9.90
CA TYR A 335 22.76 -2.14 -11.10
C TYR A 335 22.44 -3.65 -11.25
N PRO A 336 23.36 -4.59 -10.95
CA PRO A 336 23.04 -6.02 -11.00
C PRO A 336 21.88 -6.41 -10.06
N LEU A 337 21.77 -5.76 -8.89
CA LEU A 337 20.64 -5.98 -7.98
C LEU A 337 19.32 -5.49 -8.61
N ALA A 338 19.33 -4.33 -9.26
CA ALA A 338 18.14 -3.82 -9.96
C ALA A 338 17.68 -4.78 -11.07
N VAL A 339 18.61 -5.41 -11.78
CA VAL A 339 18.32 -6.43 -12.80
C VAL A 339 17.67 -7.67 -12.17
N LEU A 340 18.20 -8.17 -11.05
CA LEU A 340 17.63 -9.31 -10.32
C LEU A 340 16.26 -9.00 -9.74
N MET A 341 15.99 -7.74 -9.41
CA MET A 341 14.70 -7.27 -8.93
C MET A 341 13.66 -7.13 -10.05
N SER A 342 14.08 -7.15 -11.32
CA SER A 342 13.21 -6.94 -12.47
C SER A 342 12.41 -8.20 -12.84
N GLY A 343 11.18 -8.00 -13.31
CA GLY A 343 10.30 -9.08 -13.79
C GLY A 343 10.63 -9.57 -15.18
N ALA A 344 11.24 -8.70 -16.01
CA ALA A 344 11.72 -9.05 -17.34
C ALA A 344 13.23 -8.70 -17.47
N PRO A 345 13.99 -9.45 -18.27
CA PRO A 345 15.38 -9.07 -18.52
C PRO A 345 15.43 -7.67 -19.14
N PRO A 346 16.37 -6.82 -18.72
CA PRO A 346 16.48 -5.48 -19.27
C PRO A 346 16.62 -5.59 -20.77
N LYS A 347 15.87 -4.75 -21.50
CA LYS A 347 16.09 -4.59 -22.94
C LYS A 347 17.50 -4.05 -23.09
N VAL A 348 18.44 -4.91 -23.41
CA VAL A 348 19.80 -4.51 -23.70
C VAL A 348 19.71 -3.50 -24.85
N PRO A 349 20.23 -2.27 -24.72
CA PRO A 349 20.27 -1.34 -25.81
C PRO A 349 21.01 -2.03 -26.95
N ALA A 350 20.49 -2.04 -28.17
CA ALA A 350 21.07 -2.70 -29.30
C ALA A 350 22.56 -2.28 -29.58
N ALA A 351 22.96 -1.12 -29.06
CA ALA A 351 24.31 -0.62 -29.09
C ALA A 351 25.32 -1.42 -28.24
N ALA A 352 24.89 -2.20 -27.24
CA ALA A 352 25.78 -3.03 -26.41
C ALA A 352 26.01 -4.44 -26.99
N LEU A 353 25.33 -4.79 -28.07
CA LEU A 353 25.46 -6.08 -28.77
C LEU A 353 26.38 -6.02 -29.97
N VAL A 354 27.04 -4.89 -30.20
CA VAL A 354 28.09 -4.83 -31.25
C VAL A 354 29.31 -5.56 -30.68
N PRO A 355 29.67 -6.75 -31.19
CA PRO A 355 30.93 -7.38 -30.81
C PRO A 355 32.06 -6.40 -31.14
N ALA A 356 32.96 -6.20 -30.18
CA ALA A 356 34.18 -5.44 -30.45
C ALA A 356 34.79 -6.03 -31.72
N ALA A 357 34.93 -5.19 -32.77
CA ALA A 357 35.56 -5.59 -34.00
C ALA A 357 36.92 -6.22 -33.65
N PRO A 358 37.27 -7.38 -34.23
CA PRO A 358 38.58 -7.97 -33.98
C PRO A 358 39.65 -6.93 -34.33
N ALA A 359 40.56 -6.70 -33.36
CA ALA A 359 41.68 -5.80 -33.56
C ALA A 359 42.38 -6.20 -34.87
N GLU A 360 42.37 -5.30 -35.86
CA GLU A 360 43.11 -5.45 -37.11
C GLU A 360 44.58 -5.77 -36.76
N ALA A 361 45.00 -6.94 -37.14
CA ALA A 361 46.40 -7.34 -37.03
C ALA A 361 47.24 -6.35 -37.84
N ALA A 362 48.14 -5.63 -37.17
CA ALA A 362 49.10 -4.75 -37.80
C ALA A 362 49.93 -5.54 -38.80
N PRO A 363 50.16 -5.04 -40.03
CA PRO A 363 50.98 -5.72 -41.00
C PRO A 363 52.45 -5.74 -40.52
N ALA A 364 52.98 -6.96 -40.41
CA ALA A 364 54.41 -7.16 -40.22
C ALA A 364 55.16 -6.62 -41.47
N GLY A 365 55.93 -5.58 -41.23
CA GLY A 365 56.96 -5.07 -42.19
C GLY A 365 58.36 -5.35 -41.66
#